data_62c82795be8d56635c4e75d444e891e8
#
_entry.id   62c82795be8d56635c4e75d444e891e8
#
_cell.length_a   1.000
_cell.length_b   1.000
_cell.length_c   1.000
_cell.angle_alpha   90.00
_cell.angle_beta   90.00
_cell.angle_gamma   90.00
#
_symmetry.space_group_name_H-M   'P 1'
#
loop_
_entity.id
_entity.type
_entity.pdbx_description
1 polymer ?
#
loop_
_entity_poly.entity_id
_entity_poly.type
_entity_poly.pdbx_seq_one_letter_code
_entity_poly.pdbx_strand_id
1 'polypeptide(L)'
;MNENTLLKRFFENGTEFDPDKQFGLSHKVRTRRIREIVLLMRKHHVMDGLSPTELRDILVDLGPSFIKIGQMLSLRSEILPQAYCDALSDLQMDCDPMPFEETVAVLRGIYGDKFDSIFKEIDPKPLGSASMAQVHRAVLTNGDEVAVKVQRPGVRTTMAQDIDVMRAVAKQASRFMKDNQMLNLRDVVEELWVTFLEETDFLKEARNLEEFALLNKDVVYISCPKPYMEYCTEEVLVMEYVNGISIRDTKRLLENGYDLEEIGVKVMDNYATQIMEHGFFHADPHPGNILVKDGKVIYIDLGIMGRLSVRDRGGFRRIVEAV
;
A
#
# COMPACT_ATOMS: atom_id res chain seq x y z
N MET A 1 -2.04 -18.09 18.05
CA MET A 1 -1.86 -16.95 18.98
C MET A 1 -2.96 -15.97 18.63
N ASN A 2 -3.77 -15.56 19.60
CA ASN A 2 -4.99 -14.79 19.37
C ASN A 2 -4.63 -13.44 18.73
N GLU A 3 -5.32 -13.00 17.65
CA GLU A 3 -5.14 -11.71 16.96
C GLU A 3 -5.08 -10.53 17.93
N ASN A 4 -5.83 -10.59 19.03
CA ASN A 4 -5.74 -9.67 20.15
C ASN A 4 -4.34 -9.53 20.79
N THR A 5 -3.45 -10.48 20.58
CA THR A 5 -2.10 -10.45 21.18
C THR A 5 -1.11 -9.68 20.27
N LEU A 6 -1.34 -9.66 18.96
CA LEU A 6 -0.55 -8.82 18.03
C LEU A 6 -0.93 -7.35 18.20
N LEU A 7 -2.21 -7.04 18.24
CA LEU A 7 -2.70 -5.68 18.52
C LEU A 7 -2.24 -5.19 19.90
N LYS A 8 -2.31 -6.04 20.96
CA LYS A 8 -1.79 -5.69 22.28
C LYS A 8 -0.30 -5.39 22.31
N ARG A 9 0.55 -6.14 21.61
CA ARG A 9 1.99 -5.86 21.54
C ARG A 9 2.32 -4.55 20.83
N PHE A 10 1.53 -4.17 19.83
CA PHE A 10 1.66 -2.87 19.16
C PHE A 10 1.27 -1.71 20.10
N PHE A 11 0.24 -1.90 20.93
CA PHE A 11 -0.22 -0.89 21.89
C PHE A 11 0.59 -0.87 23.20
N GLU A 12 1.27 -1.96 23.59
CA GLU A 12 2.11 -2.01 24.80
C GLU A 12 3.48 -1.35 24.61
N ASN A 13 3.95 -1.08 23.40
CA ASN A 13 5.17 -0.32 23.13
C ASN A 13 4.95 1.22 23.06
N GLY A 14 3.84 1.69 23.59
CA GLY A 14 3.63 2.96 24.23
C GLY A 14 4.09 4.22 23.50
N THR A 15 3.37 4.63 22.49
CA THR A 15 2.99 6.04 22.37
C THR A 15 1.48 6.06 22.22
N GLU A 16 0.77 6.66 23.17
CA GLU A 16 -0.62 7.03 22.96
C GLU A 16 -0.67 7.88 21.70
N PHE A 17 -1.10 7.25 20.60
CA PHE A 17 -1.30 7.94 19.34
C PHE A 17 -2.50 8.86 19.54
N ASP A 18 -2.22 10.16 19.71
CA ASP A 18 -3.21 11.22 19.72
C ASP A 18 -3.20 11.89 18.33
N PRO A 19 -4.13 11.50 17.42
CA PRO A 19 -4.18 12.07 16.07
C PRO A 19 -4.35 13.58 16.08
N ASP A 20 -5.00 14.14 17.09
CA ASP A 20 -5.21 15.59 17.22
C ASP A 20 -3.88 16.32 17.45
N LYS A 21 -2.93 15.70 18.18
CA LYS A 21 -1.60 16.27 18.42
C LYS A 21 -0.66 16.09 17.25
N GLN A 22 -0.70 14.92 16.59
CA GLN A 22 0.26 14.60 15.52
C GLN A 22 -0.10 15.23 14.18
N PHE A 23 -1.40 15.35 13.85
CA PHE A 23 -1.86 15.88 12.56
C PHE A 23 -2.62 17.21 12.65
N GLY A 24 -2.67 17.84 13.83
CA GLY A 24 -3.30 19.16 14.03
C GLY A 24 -4.81 19.19 13.71
N LEU A 25 -5.52 18.06 13.91
CA LEU A 25 -6.93 17.93 13.59
C LEU A 25 -7.76 18.80 14.54
N SER A 26 -8.28 19.90 14.02
CA SER A 26 -9.19 20.75 14.79
C SER A 26 -10.63 20.24 14.68
N HIS A 27 -11.44 20.50 15.72
CA HIS A 27 -12.87 20.18 15.72
C HIS A 27 -13.63 20.75 14.48
N LYS A 28 -13.18 21.88 13.94
CA LYS A 28 -13.75 22.49 12.73
C LYS A 28 -13.49 21.63 11.48
N VAL A 29 -12.29 21.09 11.34
CA VAL A 29 -11.89 20.23 10.21
C VAL A 29 -12.72 18.96 10.23
N ARG A 30 -12.81 18.30 11.38
CA ARG A 30 -13.66 17.11 11.59
C ARG A 30 -15.12 17.37 11.23
N THR A 31 -15.70 18.47 11.73
CA THR A 31 -17.10 18.82 11.44
C THR A 31 -17.34 19.07 9.96
N ARG A 32 -16.39 19.71 9.27
CA ARG A 32 -16.46 19.93 7.83
C ARG A 32 -16.46 18.61 7.08
N ARG A 33 -15.53 17.69 7.40
CA ARG A 33 -15.41 16.39 6.73
C ARG A 33 -16.64 15.51 6.96
N ILE A 34 -17.19 15.48 8.18
CA ILE A 34 -18.46 14.81 8.48
C ILE A 34 -19.59 15.33 7.60
N ARG A 35 -19.69 16.65 7.42
CA ARG A 35 -20.73 17.24 6.56
C ARG A 35 -20.57 16.82 5.09
N GLU A 36 -19.35 16.80 4.57
CA GLU A 36 -19.05 16.34 3.21
C GLU A 36 -19.49 14.89 3.02
N ILE A 37 -19.13 14.00 3.95
CA ILE A 37 -19.53 12.59 3.93
C ILE A 37 -21.06 12.46 3.97
N VAL A 38 -21.73 13.15 4.88
CA VAL A 38 -23.20 13.10 5.02
C VAL A 38 -23.90 13.62 3.76
N LEU A 39 -23.39 14.66 3.11
CA LEU A 39 -23.93 15.18 1.86
C LEU A 39 -23.80 14.16 0.72
N LEU A 40 -22.64 13.50 0.61
CA LEU A 40 -22.42 12.44 -0.38
C LEU A 40 -23.33 11.24 -0.12
N MET A 41 -23.45 10.78 1.13
CA MET A 41 -24.37 9.69 1.49
C MET A 41 -25.84 10.02 1.14
N ARG A 42 -26.26 11.28 1.31
CA ARG A 42 -27.60 11.73 0.88
C ARG A 42 -27.75 11.76 -0.62
N LYS A 43 -26.73 12.24 -1.36
CA LYS A 43 -26.68 12.25 -2.83
C LYS A 43 -26.91 10.86 -3.41
N HIS A 44 -26.33 9.84 -2.77
CA HIS A 44 -26.41 8.44 -3.19
C HIS A 44 -27.54 7.64 -2.54
N HIS A 45 -28.51 8.29 -1.89
CA HIS A 45 -29.69 7.65 -1.29
C HIS A 45 -29.38 6.43 -0.40
N VAL A 46 -28.27 6.48 0.35
CA VAL A 46 -27.76 5.35 1.17
C VAL A 46 -28.79 4.72 2.09
N MET A 47 -29.81 5.49 2.53
CA MET A 47 -30.86 5.02 3.43
C MET A 47 -31.87 4.06 2.75
N ASP A 48 -31.90 4.02 1.44
CA ASP A 48 -32.82 3.18 0.66
C ASP A 48 -32.21 1.79 0.34
N GLY A 49 -31.01 1.54 0.79
CA GLY A 49 -30.17 0.38 0.50
C GLY A 49 -29.08 0.74 -0.52
N LEU A 50 -28.00 0.01 -0.50
CA LEU A 50 -26.87 0.21 -1.42
C LEU A 50 -26.69 -1.01 -2.30
N SER A 51 -26.66 -0.83 -3.59
CA SER A 51 -26.16 -1.84 -4.52
C SER A 51 -24.61 -1.90 -4.47
N PRO A 52 -23.98 -3.01 -4.92
CA PRO A 52 -22.55 -3.11 -5.00
C PRO A 52 -21.86 -1.97 -5.78
N THR A 53 -22.44 -1.57 -6.92
CA THR A 53 -21.92 -0.49 -7.77
C THR A 53 -22.07 0.88 -7.10
N GLU A 54 -23.20 1.14 -6.42
CA GLU A 54 -23.39 2.39 -5.69
C GLU A 54 -22.41 2.53 -4.53
N LEU A 55 -22.12 1.43 -3.81
CA LEU A 55 -21.11 1.45 -2.75
C LEU A 55 -19.73 1.84 -3.33
N ARG A 56 -19.33 1.22 -4.46
CA ARG A 56 -18.08 1.56 -5.15
C ARG A 56 -18.04 3.05 -5.52
N ASP A 57 -19.10 3.56 -6.14
CA ASP A 57 -19.17 4.95 -6.62
C ASP A 57 -19.11 5.95 -5.45
N ILE A 58 -19.74 5.63 -4.32
CA ILE A 58 -19.63 6.42 -3.08
C ILE A 58 -18.19 6.48 -2.60
N LEU A 59 -17.48 5.36 -2.58
CA LEU A 59 -16.09 5.32 -2.12
C LEU A 59 -15.18 6.13 -3.06
N VAL A 60 -15.44 6.11 -4.36
CA VAL A 60 -14.75 6.96 -5.34
C VAL A 60 -15.02 8.45 -5.06
N ASP A 61 -16.29 8.85 -4.89
CA ASP A 61 -16.68 10.23 -4.60
C ASP A 61 -16.10 10.73 -3.26
N LEU A 62 -15.92 9.84 -2.28
CA LEU A 62 -15.34 10.16 -0.96
C LEU A 62 -13.82 10.38 -1.04
N GLY A 63 -13.16 9.86 -2.06
CA GLY A 63 -11.76 10.12 -2.37
C GLY A 63 -10.78 9.00 -1.95
N PRO A 64 -9.45 9.28 -2.05
CA PRO A 64 -8.40 8.27 -1.99
C PRO A 64 -8.43 7.37 -0.74
N SER A 65 -8.70 7.95 0.43
CA SER A 65 -8.82 7.19 1.68
C SER A 65 -9.89 6.10 1.60
N PHE A 66 -11.05 6.46 1.06
CA PHE A 66 -12.18 5.54 0.95
C PHE A 66 -12.01 4.55 -0.19
N ILE A 67 -11.34 4.93 -1.28
CA ILE A 67 -10.93 4.00 -2.35
C ILE A 67 -10.04 2.90 -1.75
N LYS A 68 -9.04 3.28 -0.96
CA LYS A 68 -8.16 2.30 -0.30
C LYS A 68 -8.92 1.37 0.66
N ILE A 69 -9.86 1.91 1.41
CA ILE A 69 -10.75 1.11 2.27
C ILE A 69 -11.55 0.11 1.43
N GLY A 70 -12.11 0.56 0.31
CA GLY A 70 -12.84 -0.31 -0.60
C GLY A 70 -11.96 -1.45 -1.13
N GLN A 71 -10.73 -1.17 -1.51
CA GLN A 71 -9.76 -2.18 -1.94
C GLN A 71 -9.47 -3.21 -0.83
N MET A 72 -9.28 -2.77 0.40
CA MET A 72 -9.09 -3.69 1.54
C MET A 72 -10.34 -4.52 1.82
N LEU A 73 -11.53 -3.90 1.74
CA LEU A 73 -12.80 -4.60 1.95
C LEU A 73 -13.13 -5.58 0.82
N SER A 74 -12.63 -5.38 -0.40
CA SER A 74 -12.81 -6.31 -1.53
C SER A 74 -12.22 -7.69 -1.28
N LEU A 75 -11.22 -7.77 -0.40
CA LEU A 75 -10.57 -9.03 -0.01
C LEU A 75 -11.22 -9.71 1.20
N ARG A 76 -12.29 -9.11 1.75
CA ARG A 76 -12.92 -9.54 3.01
C ARG A 76 -14.32 -10.11 2.80
N SER A 77 -14.39 -11.26 2.13
CA SER A 77 -15.66 -11.98 1.90
C SER A 77 -16.35 -12.46 3.19
N GLU A 78 -15.63 -12.49 4.31
CA GLU A 78 -16.19 -12.72 5.64
C GLU A 78 -16.98 -11.51 6.19
N ILE A 79 -16.75 -10.33 5.64
CA ILE A 79 -17.37 -9.06 6.04
C ILE A 79 -18.49 -8.67 5.09
N LEU A 80 -18.24 -8.78 3.77
CA LEU A 80 -19.15 -8.35 2.72
C LEU A 80 -19.57 -9.53 1.83
N PRO A 81 -20.85 -9.53 1.35
CA PRO A 81 -21.26 -10.48 0.32
C PRO A 81 -20.35 -10.39 -0.92
N GLN A 82 -20.12 -11.52 -1.60
CA GLN A 82 -19.20 -11.62 -2.73
C GLN A 82 -19.45 -10.56 -3.83
N ALA A 83 -20.72 -10.26 -4.14
CA ALA A 83 -21.06 -9.25 -5.15
C ALA A 83 -20.52 -7.84 -4.81
N TYR A 84 -20.40 -7.51 -3.52
CA TYR A 84 -19.78 -6.25 -3.07
C TYR A 84 -18.27 -6.33 -3.17
N CYS A 85 -17.66 -7.45 -2.80
CA CYS A 85 -16.22 -7.67 -2.96
C CYS A 85 -15.81 -7.54 -4.44
N ASP A 86 -16.58 -8.14 -5.34
CA ASP A 86 -16.35 -8.08 -6.79
C ASP A 86 -16.42 -6.63 -7.31
N ALA A 87 -17.45 -5.88 -6.92
CA ALA A 87 -17.59 -4.48 -7.33
C ALA A 87 -16.49 -3.57 -6.76
N LEU A 88 -16.00 -3.85 -5.55
CA LEU A 88 -14.92 -3.11 -4.91
C LEU A 88 -13.55 -3.49 -5.47
N SER A 89 -13.38 -4.70 -6.02
CA SER A 89 -12.14 -5.10 -6.70
C SER A 89 -11.88 -4.30 -7.97
N ASP A 90 -12.94 -3.71 -8.56
CA ASP A 90 -12.84 -2.80 -9.70
C ASP A 90 -12.34 -1.39 -9.33
N LEU A 91 -12.14 -1.09 -8.03
CA LEU A 91 -11.56 0.18 -7.61
C LEU A 91 -10.12 0.25 -8.10
N GLN A 92 -9.91 1.07 -9.14
CA GLN A 92 -8.61 1.16 -9.81
C GLN A 92 -7.57 1.80 -8.90
N MET A 93 -6.35 1.27 -8.98
CA MET A 93 -5.19 1.87 -8.34
C MET A 93 -4.68 3.10 -9.09
N ASP A 94 -4.99 3.22 -10.40
CA ASP A 94 -4.54 4.32 -11.25
C ASP A 94 -5.39 5.56 -10.97
N CYS A 95 -4.74 6.57 -10.43
CA CYS A 95 -5.32 7.91 -10.24
C CYS A 95 -4.75 8.86 -11.29
N ASP A 96 -5.51 9.91 -11.60
CA ASP A 96 -4.97 10.99 -12.44
C ASP A 96 -3.64 11.48 -11.89
N PRO A 97 -2.63 11.63 -12.75
CA PRO A 97 -1.35 12.14 -12.33
C PRO A 97 -1.48 13.52 -11.69
N MET A 98 -0.79 13.74 -10.58
CA MET A 98 -0.63 15.10 -10.08
C MET A 98 0.27 15.91 -11.02
N PRO A 99 0.06 17.23 -11.14
CA PRO A 99 0.90 18.09 -11.93
C PRO A 99 2.38 17.94 -11.58
N PHE A 100 3.26 17.94 -12.58
CA PHE A 100 4.70 17.76 -12.37
C PHE A 100 5.29 18.82 -11.44
N GLU A 101 4.76 20.04 -11.53
CA GLU A 101 5.14 21.16 -10.67
C GLU A 101 4.89 20.87 -9.19
N GLU A 102 3.84 20.13 -8.86
CA GLU A 102 3.56 19.71 -7.48
C GLU A 102 4.58 18.65 -7.02
N THR A 103 4.93 17.70 -7.89
CA THR A 103 6.00 16.72 -7.61
C THR A 103 7.31 17.43 -7.28
N VAL A 104 7.71 18.40 -8.13
CA VAL A 104 8.92 19.18 -7.91
C VAL A 104 8.84 20.02 -6.65
N ALA A 105 7.67 20.59 -6.35
CA ALA A 105 7.47 21.37 -5.14
C ALA A 105 7.64 20.52 -3.86
N VAL A 106 7.11 19.28 -3.84
CA VAL A 106 7.32 18.33 -2.73
C VAL A 106 8.81 18.01 -2.58
N LEU A 107 9.47 17.62 -3.66
CA LEU A 107 10.90 17.28 -3.63
C LEU A 107 11.77 18.46 -3.17
N ARG A 108 11.51 19.67 -3.65
CA ARG A 108 12.20 20.87 -3.19
C ARG A 108 11.90 21.21 -1.74
N GLY A 109 10.68 20.96 -1.29
CA GLY A 109 10.31 21.12 0.12
C GLY A 109 11.11 20.20 1.04
N ILE A 110 11.37 18.97 0.62
CA ILE A 110 12.08 17.95 1.40
C ILE A 110 13.60 18.17 1.34
N TYR A 111 14.16 18.38 0.15
CA TYR A 111 15.63 18.46 -0.04
C TYR A 111 16.19 19.87 0.05
N GLY A 112 15.35 20.91 -0.05
CA GLY A 112 15.78 22.32 0.00
C GLY A 112 16.84 22.60 -1.05
N ASP A 113 17.91 23.28 -0.61
CA ASP A 113 19.05 23.66 -1.47
C ASP A 113 19.82 22.47 -2.07
N LYS A 114 19.64 21.27 -1.49
CA LYS A 114 20.32 20.07 -1.98
C LYS A 114 19.64 19.47 -3.22
N PHE A 115 18.40 19.87 -3.55
CA PHE A 115 17.64 19.30 -4.65
C PHE A 115 18.42 19.24 -5.97
N ASP A 116 18.99 20.38 -6.40
CA ASP A 116 19.73 20.48 -7.65
C ASP A 116 21.11 19.77 -7.61
N SER A 117 21.60 19.42 -6.42
CA SER A 117 22.81 18.60 -6.23
C SER A 117 22.53 17.10 -6.24
N ILE A 118 21.28 16.69 -6.07
CA ILE A 118 20.84 15.29 -6.07
C ILE A 118 20.35 14.91 -7.47
N PHE A 119 19.39 15.65 -8.01
CA PHE A 119 18.72 15.32 -9.26
C PHE A 119 19.26 16.18 -10.41
N LYS A 120 19.80 15.51 -11.42
CA LYS A 120 20.22 16.14 -12.68
C LYS A 120 19.02 16.40 -13.59
N GLU A 121 18.10 15.44 -13.62
CA GLU A 121 16.91 15.44 -14.47
C GLU A 121 15.82 14.59 -13.85
N ILE A 122 14.55 15.01 -13.97
CA ILE A 122 13.37 14.22 -13.60
C ILE A 122 12.42 14.25 -14.78
N ASP A 123 11.97 13.08 -15.25
CA ASP A 123 11.00 12.97 -16.34
C ASP A 123 9.65 13.54 -15.88
N PRO A 124 9.08 14.53 -16.58
CA PRO A 124 7.76 15.07 -16.25
C PRO A 124 6.64 14.04 -16.37
N LYS A 125 6.80 13.03 -17.24
CA LYS A 125 5.82 11.96 -17.39
C LYS A 125 6.04 10.90 -16.32
N PRO A 126 5.04 10.64 -15.44
CA PRO A 126 5.19 9.61 -14.43
C PRO A 126 5.25 8.21 -15.05
N LEU A 127 5.99 7.31 -14.40
CA LEU A 127 6.00 5.87 -14.66
C LEU A 127 4.71 5.20 -14.19
N GLY A 128 4.14 5.72 -13.11
CA GLY A 128 2.88 5.28 -12.52
C GLY A 128 2.33 6.31 -11.56
N SER A 129 1.01 6.30 -11.39
CA SER A 129 0.30 7.21 -10.48
C SER A 129 -0.74 6.43 -9.71
N ALA A 130 -0.65 6.44 -8.39
CA ALA A 130 -1.57 5.78 -7.48
C ALA A 130 -2.25 6.79 -6.55
N SER A 131 -3.18 6.32 -5.72
CA SER A 131 -3.94 7.16 -4.80
C SER A 131 -3.07 7.92 -3.79
N MET A 132 -1.94 7.34 -3.39
CA MET A 132 -1.07 7.88 -2.34
C MET A 132 0.24 8.48 -2.87
N ALA A 133 0.70 8.05 -4.04
CA ALA A 133 2.00 8.40 -4.57
C ALA A 133 2.04 8.40 -6.10
N GLN A 134 3.08 9.02 -6.62
CA GLN A 134 3.42 9.03 -8.03
C GLN A 134 4.90 8.69 -8.20
N VAL A 135 5.23 7.94 -9.23
CA VAL A 135 6.61 7.49 -9.50
C VAL A 135 7.12 8.15 -10.77
N HIS A 136 8.28 8.76 -10.70
CA HIS A 136 8.97 9.34 -11.86
C HIS A 136 10.32 8.66 -12.10
N ARG A 137 10.73 8.58 -13.36
CA ARG A 137 12.12 8.30 -13.68
C ARG A 137 12.94 9.56 -13.50
N ALA A 138 14.14 9.42 -12.94
CA ALA A 138 15.06 10.51 -12.77
C ALA A 138 16.50 10.04 -13.03
N VAL A 139 17.39 11.02 -13.23
CA VAL A 139 18.84 10.80 -13.32
C VAL A 139 19.49 11.59 -12.19
N LEU A 140 20.25 10.91 -11.36
CA LEU A 140 21.05 11.55 -10.32
C LEU A 140 22.25 12.29 -10.91
N THR A 141 22.85 13.19 -10.14
CA THR A 141 24.03 13.97 -10.57
C THR A 141 25.27 13.09 -10.82
N ASN A 142 25.33 11.89 -10.19
CA ASN A 142 26.38 10.90 -10.44
C ASN A 142 26.14 10.08 -11.74
N GLY A 143 24.99 10.27 -12.41
CA GLY A 143 24.61 9.60 -13.65
C GLY A 143 23.73 8.35 -13.46
N ASP A 144 23.42 7.93 -12.23
CA ASP A 144 22.56 6.77 -11.98
C ASP A 144 21.11 7.07 -12.39
N GLU A 145 20.47 6.11 -13.07
CA GLU A 145 19.05 6.14 -13.35
C GLU A 145 18.25 5.60 -12.17
N VAL A 146 17.28 6.39 -11.70
CA VAL A 146 16.48 6.06 -10.52
C VAL A 146 14.98 6.19 -10.79
N ALA A 147 14.19 5.44 -10.03
CA ALA A 147 12.77 5.66 -9.83
C ALA A 147 12.57 6.44 -8.53
N VAL A 148 11.84 7.54 -8.62
CA VAL A 148 11.54 8.41 -7.48
C VAL A 148 10.05 8.34 -7.21
N LYS A 149 9.68 7.66 -6.11
CA LYS A 149 8.30 7.55 -5.62
C LYS A 149 8.06 8.70 -4.67
N VAL A 150 7.10 9.56 -4.99
CA VAL A 150 6.82 10.80 -4.26
C VAL A 150 5.41 10.73 -3.72
N GLN A 151 5.24 10.94 -2.42
CA GLN A 151 3.94 10.96 -1.78
C GLN A 151 3.12 12.16 -2.23
N ARG A 152 1.82 11.97 -2.44
CA ARG A 152 0.91 13.07 -2.76
C ARG A 152 0.79 14.03 -1.58
N PRO A 153 0.81 15.36 -1.81
CA PRO A 153 0.69 16.34 -0.74
C PRO A 153 -0.57 16.13 0.10
N GLY A 154 -0.41 16.16 1.41
CA GLY A 154 -1.52 16.12 2.36
C GLY A 154 -2.23 14.76 2.51
N VAL A 155 -1.77 13.70 1.83
CA VAL A 155 -2.42 12.37 1.89
C VAL A 155 -2.50 11.86 3.32
N ARG A 156 -1.43 11.99 4.11
CA ARG A 156 -1.42 11.57 5.53
C ARG A 156 -2.43 12.33 6.38
N THR A 157 -2.54 13.64 6.17
CA THR A 157 -3.49 14.49 6.90
C THR A 157 -4.94 14.16 6.53
N THR A 158 -5.23 13.99 5.24
CA THR A 158 -6.57 13.64 4.77
C THR A 158 -7.00 12.28 5.31
N MET A 159 -6.10 11.29 5.28
CA MET A 159 -6.39 9.95 5.79
C MET A 159 -6.61 9.95 7.30
N ALA A 160 -5.77 10.69 8.07
CA ALA A 160 -5.97 10.82 9.50
C ALA A 160 -7.34 11.42 9.85
N GLN A 161 -7.82 12.42 9.06
CA GLN A 161 -9.16 12.99 9.21
C GLN A 161 -10.26 11.96 8.92
N ASP A 162 -10.11 11.19 7.85
CA ASP A 162 -11.09 10.19 7.46
C ASP A 162 -11.17 9.04 8.50
N ILE A 163 -10.04 8.56 8.97
CA ILE A 163 -9.96 7.55 10.05
C ILE A 163 -10.60 8.07 11.35
N ASP A 164 -10.37 9.33 11.72
CA ASP A 164 -10.99 9.91 12.90
C ASP A 164 -12.52 9.97 12.78
N VAL A 165 -13.03 10.32 11.60
CA VAL A 165 -14.48 10.28 11.33
C VAL A 165 -15.00 8.84 11.41
N MET A 166 -14.28 7.86 10.84
CA MET A 166 -14.68 6.44 10.90
C MET A 166 -14.70 5.91 12.33
N ARG A 167 -13.71 6.27 13.16
CA ARG A 167 -13.71 5.95 14.60
C ARG A 167 -14.95 6.48 15.31
N ALA A 168 -15.35 7.72 14.99
CA ALA A 168 -16.56 8.31 15.57
C ALA A 168 -17.82 7.59 15.11
N VAL A 169 -17.92 7.21 13.83
CA VAL A 169 -19.05 6.44 13.28
C VAL A 169 -19.09 5.04 13.90
N ALA A 170 -17.96 4.32 13.94
CA ALA A 170 -17.86 3.00 14.55
C ALA A 170 -18.27 3.00 16.03
N LYS A 171 -17.83 4.02 16.79
CA LYS A 171 -18.23 4.21 18.20
C LYS A 171 -19.74 4.45 18.36
N GLN A 172 -20.36 5.13 17.43
CA GLN A 172 -21.81 5.38 17.48
C GLN A 172 -22.58 4.13 17.06
N ALA A 173 -22.16 3.46 15.98
CA ALA A 173 -22.79 2.24 15.49
C ALA A 173 -22.76 1.11 16.53
N SER A 174 -21.67 0.93 17.26
CA SER A 174 -21.54 -0.09 18.31
C SER A 174 -22.56 0.03 19.44
N ARG A 175 -23.16 1.21 19.64
CA ARG A 175 -24.23 1.41 20.66
C ARG A 175 -25.57 0.82 20.23
N PHE A 176 -25.76 0.59 18.93
CA PHE A 176 -27.01 0.09 18.35
C PHE A 176 -26.92 -1.38 17.92
N MET A 177 -25.69 -1.91 17.80
CA MET A 177 -25.45 -3.30 17.41
C MET A 177 -25.45 -4.17 18.67
N LYS A 178 -26.23 -5.27 18.66
CA LYS A 178 -26.24 -6.26 19.75
C LYS A 178 -24.91 -7.05 19.72
N ASP A 179 -24.42 -7.42 20.91
CA ASP A 179 -23.12 -8.07 21.20
C ASP A 179 -22.81 -9.37 20.42
N ASN A 180 -23.69 -9.87 19.57
CA ASN A 180 -23.56 -11.16 18.88
C ASN A 180 -23.15 -11.03 17.39
N GLN A 181 -22.84 -9.85 16.86
CA GLN A 181 -22.28 -9.73 15.52
C GLN A 181 -20.76 -9.67 15.63
N MET A 182 -20.10 -10.70 15.08
CA MET A 182 -18.66 -10.98 15.20
C MET A 182 -17.72 -9.90 14.65
N LEU A 183 -18.24 -8.83 14.08
CA LEU A 183 -17.44 -7.75 13.52
C LEU A 183 -17.42 -6.55 14.46
N ASN A 184 -16.28 -6.33 15.07
CA ASN A 184 -16.00 -5.09 15.76
C ASN A 184 -15.51 -4.04 14.72
N LEU A 185 -16.44 -3.19 14.23
CA LEU A 185 -16.13 -2.11 13.29
C LEU A 185 -14.94 -1.24 13.73
N ARG A 186 -14.74 -1.13 15.04
CA ARG A 186 -13.62 -0.39 15.60
C ARG A 186 -12.29 -1.08 15.28
N ASP A 187 -12.22 -2.39 15.41
CA ASP A 187 -10.99 -3.15 15.11
C ASP A 187 -10.65 -3.07 13.62
N VAL A 188 -11.65 -3.09 12.75
CA VAL A 188 -11.49 -2.87 11.31
C VAL A 188 -10.90 -1.49 11.03
N VAL A 189 -11.42 -0.42 11.65
CA VAL A 189 -10.90 0.94 11.47
C VAL A 189 -9.46 1.06 11.97
N GLU A 190 -9.11 0.42 13.09
CA GLU A 190 -7.73 0.44 13.60
C GLU A 190 -6.78 -0.37 12.69
N GLU A 191 -7.22 -1.50 12.14
CA GLU A 191 -6.46 -2.26 11.15
C GLU A 191 -6.19 -1.44 9.88
N LEU A 192 -7.21 -0.75 9.38
CA LEU A 192 -7.09 0.20 8.27
C LEU A 192 -6.05 1.28 8.55
N TRP A 193 -6.08 1.85 9.75
CA TRP A 193 -5.13 2.88 10.16
C TRP A 193 -3.69 2.38 10.19
N VAL A 194 -3.47 1.19 10.76
CA VAL A 194 -2.13 0.57 10.80
C VAL A 194 -1.60 0.32 9.39
N THR A 195 -2.41 -0.28 8.52
CA THR A 195 -2.02 -0.54 7.12
C THR A 195 -1.68 0.76 6.40
N PHE A 196 -2.48 1.81 6.61
CA PHE A 196 -2.22 3.10 6.02
C PHE A 196 -0.89 3.71 6.45
N LEU A 197 -0.57 3.67 7.75
CA LEU A 197 0.71 4.15 8.26
C LEU A 197 1.88 3.39 7.64
N GLU A 198 1.72 2.08 7.41
CA GLU A 198 2.73 1.27 6.76
C GLU A 198 2.95 1.64 5.30
N GLU A 199 1.88 1.86 4.54
CA GLU A 199 1.93 2.24 3.13
C GLU A 199 2.44 3.66 2.88
N THR A 200 2.35 4.54 3.87
CA THR A 200 2.82 5.92 3.76
C THR A 200 4.21 6.17 4.36
N ASP A 201 4.87 5.15 4.86
CA ASP A 201 6.26 5.23 5.32
C ASP A 201 7.22 4.65 4.29
N PHE A 202 7.70 5.49 3.37
CA PHE A 202 8.64 5.05 2.33
C PHE A 202 10.03 4.73 2.86
N LEU A 203 10.42 5.19 4.03
CA LEU A 203 11.63 4.70 4.71
C LEU A 203 11.49 3.22 5.10
N LYS A 204 10.28 2.80 5.48
CA LYS A 204 9.99 1.40 5.76
C LYS A 204 10.10 0.56 4.49
N GLU A 205 9.55 1.04 3.38
CA GLU A 205 9.68 0.38 2.08
C GLU A 205 11.14 0.27 1.64
N ALA A 206 11.94 1.34 1.81
CA ALA A 206 13.37 1.31 1.52
C ALA A 206 14.12 0.24 2.34
N ARG A 207 13.82 0.13 3.63
CA ARG A 207 14.40 -0.92 4.50
C ARG A 207 13.93 -2.32 4.10
N ASN A 208 12.67 -2.47 3.69
CA ASN A 208 12.14 -3.73 3.20
C ASN A 208 12.88 -4.18 1.93
N LEU A 209 13.21 -3.25 1.01
CA LEU A 209 14.03 -3.54 -0.17
C LEU A 209 15.42 -4.05 0.21
N GLU A 210 16.11 -3.41 1.18
CA GLU A 210 17.41 -3.89 1.66
C GLU A 210 17.33 -5.29 2.30
N GLU A 211 16.34 -5.51 3.17
CA GLU A 211 16.14 -6.80 3.82
C GLU A 211 15.79 -7.90 2.81
N PHE A 212 14.90 -7.61 1.85
CA PHE A 212 14.54 -8.54 0.79
C PHE A 212 15.75 -8.93 -0.06
N ALA A 213 16.56 -7.95 -0.47
CA ALA A 213 17.79 -8.19 -1.22
C ALA A 213 18.77 -9.08 -0.44
N LEU A 214 18.92 -8.84 0.87
CA LEU A 214 19.79 -9.62 1.74
C LEU A 214 19.31 -11.08 1.86
N LEU A 215 18.01 -11.29 2.07
CA LEU A 215 17.42 -12.62 2.21
C LEU A 215 17.46 -13.43 0.91
N ASN A 216 17.43 -12.78 -0.25
CA ASN A 216 17.44 -13.41 -1.57
C ASN A 216 18.81 -13.35 -2.26
N LYS A 217 19.89 -12.95 -1.60
CA LYS A 217 21.22 -12.74 -2.18
C LYS A 217 21.78 -13.95 -2.94
N ASP A 218 21.41 -15.16 -2.51
CA ASP A 218 21.87 -16.42 -3.09
C ASP A 218 20.89 -16.99 -4.15
N VAL A 219 19.75 -16.31 -4.37
CA VAL A 219 18.72 -16.69 -5.36
C VAL A 219 18.94 -15.89 -6.64
N VAL A 220 19.64 -16.49 -7.60
CA VAL A 220 20.14 -15.81 -8.82
C VAL A 220 19.04 -15.22 -9.71
N TYR A 221 17.84 -15.79 -9.67
CA TYR A 221 16.70 -15.40 -10.51
C TYR A 221 15.72 -14.43 -9.83
N ILE A 222 16.02 -13.99 -8.60
CA ILE A 222 15.21 -13.00 -7.85
C ILE A 222 16.01 -11.73 -7.63
N SER A 223 15.35 -10.58 -7.73
CA SER A 223 15.95 -9.29 -7.43
C SER A 223 14.88 -8.29 -6.95
N CYS A 224 15.35 -7.16 -6.45
CA CYS A 224 14.56 -5.95 -6.23
C CYS A 224 15.44 -4.72 -6.51
N PRO A 225 14.87 -3.53 -6.72
CA PRO A 225 15.62 -2.29 -6.89
C PRO A 225 16.47 -1.98 -5.65
N LYS A 226 17.69 -1.50 -5.86
CA LYS A 226 18.52 -1.00 -4.77
C LYS A 226 17.98 0.36 -4.30
N PRO A 227 17.65 0.57 -3.02
CA PRO A 227 17.29 1.89 -2.50
C PRO A 227 18.56 2.76 -2.31
N TYR A 228 18.42 4.06 -2.56
CA TYR A 228 19.41 5.08 -2.25
C TYR A 228 19.04 5.69 -0.90
N MET A 229 19.39 5.01 0.18
CA MET A 229 18.95 5.32 1.56
C MET A 229 19.24 6.76 1.97
N GLU A 230 20.33 7.34 1.49
CA GLU A 230 20.73 8.73 1.74
C GLU A 230 19.74 9.77 1.17
N TYR A 231 18.93 9.36 0.20
CA TYR A 231 17.89 10.21 -0.40
C TYR A 231 16.47 9.78 -0.03
N CYS A 232 16.30 8.67 0.70
CA CYS A 232 14.98 8.22 1.14
C CYS A 232 14.51 8.99 2.38
N THR A 233 13.22 9.29 2.42
CA THR A 233 12.51 9.90 3.55
C THR A 233 11.18 9.18 3.77
N GLU A 234 10.39 9.57 4.77
CA GLU A 234 9.04 9.03 4.92
C GLU A 234 8.13 9.35 3.72
N GLU A 235 8.40 10.42 2.98
CA GLU A 235 7.55 10.91 1.88
C GLU A 235 8.15 10.67 0.49
N VAL A 236 9.43 10.28 0.40
CA VAL A 236 10.12 10.03 -0.87
C VAL A 236 10.96 8.77 -0.78
N LEU A 237 10.76 7.86 -1.74
CA LEU A 237 11.64 6.71 -1.98
C LEU A 237 12.42 6.93 -3.28
N VAL A 238 13.74 6.88 -3.19
CA VAL A 238 14.64 6.89 -4.33
C VAL A 238 15.27 5.50 -4.46
N MET A 239 15.04 4.84 -5.58
CA MET A 239 15.54 3.49 -5.81
C MET A 239 16.01 3.32 -7.27
N GLU A 240 16.79 2.29 -7.54
CA GLU A 240 17.24 1.92 -8.89
C GLU A 240 16.06 1.87 -9.88
N TYR A 241 16.24 2.45 -11.06
CA TYR A 241 15.27 2.31 -12.13
C TYR A 241 15.42 0.97 -12.84
N VAL A 242 14.41 0.16 -12.80
CA VAL A 242 14.38 -1.13 -13.49
C VAL A 242 13.57 -1.04 -14.77
N ASN A 243 14.27 -1.06 -15.91
CA ASN A 243 13.62 -1.16 -17.22
C ASN A 243 13.33 -2.62 -17.54
N GLY A 244 12.24 -3.15 -16.96
CA GLY A 244 11.76 -4.53 -17.13
C GLY A 244 10.42 -4.60 -17.86
N ILE A 245 9.97 -5.81 -18.17
CA ILE A 245 8.65 -6.10 -18.73
C ILE A 245 7.73 -6.52 -17.58
N SER A 246 6.57 -5.88 -17.44
CA SER A 246 5.59 -6.30 -16.43
C SER A 246 5.16 -7.74 -16.66
N ILE A 247 5.04 -8.53 -15.59
CA ILE A 247 4.55 -9.92 -15.66
C ILE A 247 3.12 -10.01 -16.23
N ARG A 248 2.37 -8.90 -16.22
CA ARG A 248 1.06 -8.79 -16.86
C ARG A 248 1.11 -8.76 -18.37
N ASP A 249 2.20 -8.27 -18.95
CA ASP A 249 2.37 -8.15 -20.40
C ASP A 249 2.92 -9.47 -20.98
N THR A 250 2.09 -10.51 -20.90
CA THR A 250 2.44 -11.85 -21.36
C THR A 250 2.82 -11.88 -22.85
N LYS A 251 2.18 -11.00 -23.65
CA LYS A 251 2.49 -10.88 -25.08
C LYS A 251 3.93 -10.41 -25.28
N ARG A 252 4.32 -9.33 -24.62
CA ARG A 252 5.67 -8.77 -24.73
C ARG A 252 6.72 -9.71 -24.14
N LEU A 253 6.38 -10.44 -23.07
CA LEU A 253 7.26 -11.48 -22.52
C LEU A 253 7.54 -12.58 -23.55
N LEU A 254 6.51 -13.13 -24.20
CA LEU A 254 6.66 -14.15 -25.25
C LEU A 254 7.44 -13.62 -26.46
N GLU A 255 7.18 -12.38 -26.91
CA GLU A 255 7.90 -11.74 -28.02
C GLU A 255 9.40 -11.55 -27.71
N ASN A 256 9.77 -11.43 -26.43
CA ASN A 256 11.15 -11.35 -25.97
C ASN A 256 11.76 -12.70 -25.59
N GLY A 257 11.07 -13.81 -25.89
CA GLY A 257 11.58 -15.17 -25.73
C GLY A 257 11.53 -15.72 -24.31
N TYR A 258 10.74 -15.11 -23.42
CA TYR A 258 10.53 -15.63 -22.07
C TYR A 258 9.51 -16.75 -22.04
N ASP A 259 9.77 -17.76 -21.23
CA ASP A 259 8.83 -18.82 -20.91
C ASP A 259 7.97 -18.44 -19.72
N LEU A 260 6.64 -18.36 -19.93
CA LEU A 260 5.69 -17.94 -18.89
C LEU A 260 5.58 -18.97 -17.76
N GLU A 261 5.74 -20.28 -18.08
CA GLU A 261 5.71 -21.33 -17.07
C GLU A 261 6.95 -21.24 -16.16
N GLU A 262 8.14 -21.05 -16.76
CA GLU A 262 9.38 -20.82 -16.00
C GLU A 262 9.25 -19.60 -15.06
N ILE A 263 8.70 -18.49 -15.56
CA ILE A 263 8.47 -17.30 -14.74
C ILE A 263 7.51 -17.61 -13.59
N GLY A 264 6.41 -18.31 -13.87
CA GLY A 264 5.43 -18.71 -12.87
C GLY A 264 6.06 -19.57 -11.77
N VAL A 265 6.87 -20.57 -12.15
CA VAL A 265 7.61 -21.43 -11.21
C VAL A 265 8.56 -20.59 -10.34
N LYS A 266 9.35 -19.68 -10.92
CA LYS A 266 10.27 -18.81 -10.19
C LYS A 266 9.54 -17.93 -9.16
N VAL A 267 8.39 -17.37 -9.52
CA VAL A 267 7.57 -16.55 -8.61
C VAL A 267 7.05 -17.41 -7.46
N MET A 268 6.45 -18.55 -7.75
CA MET A 268 5.85 -19.44 -6.74
C MET A 268 6.89 -20.02 -5.79
N ASP A 269 8.03 -20.49 -6.32
CA ASP A 269 9.13 -21.03 -5.53
C ASP A 269 9.71 -19.98 -4.57
N ASN A 270 9.97 -18.77 -5.09
CA ASN A 270 10.44 -17.68 -4.23
C ASN A 270 9.40 -17.27 -3.19
N TYR A 271 8.11 -17.21 -3.57
CA TYR A 271 7.05 -16.86 -2.63
C TYR A 271 6.90 -17.89 -1.51
N ALA A 272 7.01 -19.17 -1.84
CA ALA A 272 7.04 -20.23 -0.85
C ALA A 272 8.27 -20.09 0.09
N THR A 273 9.44 -19.77 -0.46
CA THR A 273 10.66 -19.52 0.32
C THR A 273 10.50 -18.32 1.26
N GLN A 274 9.92 -17.21 0.80
CA GLN A 274 9.63 -16.04 1.63
C GLN A 274 8.78 -16.41 2.84
N ILE A 275 7.73 -17.21 2.67
CA ILE A 275 6.81 -17.62 3.74
C ILE A 275 7.45 -18.68 4.65
N MET A 276 7.98 -19.75 4.04
CA MET A 276 8.37 -20.96 4.76
C MET A 276 9.75 -20.86 5.41
N GLU A 277 10.67 -20.12 4.78
CA GLU A 277 12.07 -20.05 5.25
C GLU A 277 12.40 -18.70 5.84
N HIS A 278 12.16 -17.62 5.10
CA HIS A 278 12.48 -16.29 5.58
C HIS A 278 11.51 -15.82 6.68
N GLY A 279 10.22 -16.14 6.55
CA GLY A 279 9.17 -15.58 7.39
C GLY A 279 9.01 -14.07 7.19
N PHE A 280 9.56 -13.57 6.09
CA PHE A 280 9.42 -12.22 5.58
C PHE A 280 8.94 -12.33 4.14
N PHE A 281 7.70 -11.94 3.88
CA PHE A 281 7.03 -12.21 2.63
C PHE A 281 6.22 -11.02 2.15
N HIS A 282 6.07 -10.91 0.84
CA HIS A 282 5.25 -9.88 0.21
C HIS A 282 3.77 -10.13 0.54
N ALA A 283 3.15 -9.19 1.25
CA ALA A 283 1.76 -9.35 1.69
C ALA A 283 0.72 -8.93 0.62
N ASP A 284 1.15 -8.22 -0.43
CA ASP A 284 0.35 -7.86 -1.60
C ASP A 284 1.09 -8.20 -2.91
N PRO A 285 1.27 -9.50 -3.28
CA PRO A 285 2.05 -9.92 -4.45
C PRO A 285 1.28 -9.69 -5.75
N HIS A 286 0.82 -8.45 -5.95
CA HIS A 286 0.06 -8.09 -7.13
C HIS A 286 0.96 -8.13 -8.38
N PRO A 287 0.50 -8.69 -9.52
CA PRO A 287 1.30 -8.78 -10.74
C PRO A 287 1.82 -7.44 -11.29
N GLY A 288 1.20 -6.31 -10.90
CA GLY A 288 1.68 -4.96 -11.22
C GLY A 288 3.01 -4.59 -10.55
N ASN A 289 3.36 -5.28 -9.45
CA ASN A 289 4.55 -5.04 -8.65
C ASN A 289 5.72 -5.96 -9.03
N ILE A 290 5.58 -6.71 -10.14
CA ILE A 290 6.59 -7.67 -10.59
C ILE A 290 6.98 -7.38 -12.03
N LEU A 291 8.28 -7.20 -12.25
CA LEU A 291 8.90 -7.09 -13.57
C LEU A 291 9.76 -8.30 -13.88
N VAL A 292 9.97 -8.54 -15.17
CA VAL A 292 10.92 -9.54 -15.68
C VAL A 292 11.98 -8.82 -16.50
N LYS A 293 13.26 -9.09 -16.19
CA LYS A 293 14.40 -8.55 -16.92
C LYS A 293 15.58 -9.52 -16.81
N ASP A 294 16.25 -9.80 -17.92
CA ASP A 294 17.46 -10.64 -17.98
C ASP A 294 17.30 -12.00 -17.28
N GLY A 295 16.12 -12.64 -17.44
CA GLY A 295 15.78 -13.93 -16.84
C GLY A 295 15.46 -13.88 -15.34
N LYS A 296 15.45 -12.67 -14.74
CA LYS A 296 15.13 -12.46 -13.33
C LYS A 296 13.71 -11.95 -13.14
N VAL A 297 13.10 -12.38 -12.06
CA VAL A 297 11.87 -11.81 -11.48
C VAL A 297 12.26 -10.71 -10.51
N ILE A 298 11.72 -9.52 -10.67
CA ILE A 298 12.09 -8.32 -9.93
C ILE A 298 10.86 -7.75 -9.23
N TYR A 299 10.86 -7.77 -7.91
CA TYR A 299 9.81 -7.16 -7.09
C TYR A 299 10.11 -5.67 -6.90
N ILE A 300 9.23 -4.79 -7.38
CA ILE A 300 9.48 -3.33 -7.44
C ILE A 300 8.73 -2.51 -6.39
N ASP A 301 7.79 -3.10 -5.67
CA ASP A 301 7.07 -2.48 -4.55
C ASP A 301 7.09 -3.45 -3.37
N LEU A 302 7.71 -3.06 -2.27
CA LEU A 302 7.79 -3.82 -1.03
C LEU A 302 7.23 -3.01 0.16
N GLY A 303 6.24 -2.15 -0.11
CA GLY A 303 5.59 -1.31 0.90
C GLY A 303 4.87 -2.14 1.97
N ILE A 304 4.19 -3.22 1.56
CA ILE A 304 3.46 -4.10 2.47
C ILE A 304 4.13 -5.46 2.56
N MET A 305 4.84 -5.69 3.66
CA MET A 305 5.53 -6.96 3.95
C MET A 305 4.97 -7.62 5.20
N GLY A 306 4.67 -8.92 5.09
CA GLY A 306 4.26 -9.74 6.23
C GLY A 306 5.46 -10.33 6.96
N ARG A 307 5.31 -10.56 8.28
CA ARG A 307 6.31 -11.23 9.12
C ARG A 307 5.69 -12.37 9.91
N LEU A 308 6.22 -13.57 9.72
CA LEU A 308 5.83 -14.77 10.48
C LEU A 308 6.83 -15.06 11.59
N SER A 309 6.32 -15.35 12.77
CA SER A 309 7.15 -15.87 13.84
C SER A 309 7.70 -17.28 13.49
N VAL A 310 8.78 -17.69 14.13
CA VAL A 310 9.33 -19.07 14.00
C VAL A 310 8.26 -20.13 14.27
N ARG A 311 7.37 -19.88 15.23
CA ARG A 311 6.27 -20.76 15.59
C ARG A 311 5.25 -20.89 14.45
N ASP A 312 4.87 -19.76 13.85
CA ASP A 312 3.85 -19.74 12.79
C ASP A 312 4.39 -20.40 11.52
N ARG A 313 5.67 -20.17 11.16
CA ARG A 313 6.36 -20.89 10.09
C ARG A 313 6.35 -22.41 10.28
N GLY A 314 6.65 -22.86 11.52
CA GLY A 314 6.57 -24.28 11.87
C GLY A 314 5.15 -24.84 11.78
N GLY A 315 4.13 -24.03 12.01
CA GLY A 315 2.72 -24.37 11.78
C GLY A 315 2.43 -24.57 10.28
N PHE A 316 2.81 -23.62 9.44
CA PHE A 316 2.65 -23.70 7.99
C PHE A 316 3.34 -24.93 7.38
N ARG A 317 4.60 -25.19 7.74
CA ARG A 317 5.33 -26.37 7.27
C ARG A 317 4.58 -27.67 7.55
N ARG A 318 4.05 -27.85 8.76
CA ARG A 318 3.27 -29.04 9.13
C ARG A 318 1.98 -29.18 8.32
N ILE A 319 1.35 -28.08 7.94
CA ILE A 319 0.15 -28.11 7.09
C ILE A 319 0.53 -28.58 5.69
N VAL A 320 1.60 -28.05 5.12
CA VAL A 320 2.07 -28.44 3.76
C VAL A 320 2.57 -29.88 3.73
N GLU A 321 3.23 -30.37 4.79
CA GLU A 321 3.69 -31.77 4.90
C GLU A 321 2.52 -32.76 5.10
N ALA A 322 1.35 -32.29 5.52
CA ALA A 322 0.17 -33.14 5.78
C ALA A 322 -0.77 -33.28 4.57
N VAL A 323 -0.53 -32.53 3.48
CA VAL A 323 -1.29 -32.57 2.20
C VAL A 323 -0.54 -33.38 1.17
#